data_477daf2d033b1cfa987ea99fe22bd9b7
#
_entry.id   477daf2d033b1cfa987ea99fe22bd9b7
#
_cell.length_a   1.000
_cell.length_b   1.000
_cell.length_c   1.000
_cell.angle_alpha   90.00
_cell.angle_beta   90.00
_cell.angle_gamma   90.00
#
_symmetry.space_group_name_H-M   'P 1'
#
loop_
_entity.id
_entity.type
_entity.pdbx_description
1 polymer ?
#
loop_
_entity_poly.entity_id
_entity_poly.type
_entity_poly.pdbx_seq_one_letter_code
_entity_poly.pdbx_strand_id
1 'polypeptide(L)'
;MAGKKIHYVDSDILVIGGGFGGCGAAYESRYWGRDKKIVVVEKANIERSGAVAQGLYAINCYMGMRWGQNEPEDYVRYQRNDLMGLVREDLGYDIGRHVDSTVHKFEEWGLPIMTDENGQYQREGKWQIMIHGESYKPIVAEAARKAATEVYNRIMVTHLLKDKKQANRVAGAVGFNVRTGDFYVFQSKAVIVGAGGASHIFKPHSAGEGMGRTWYAPWSSGSAYALPIRIGAKMTQMENRIVLTRFKDGYGPVGAYFLHLKTYTQNGFGEAYEPKWRDSIEQMVGDYVNHEPVPTCLRNHAFLKEVEAGGGPIRMVTKEAFKD
;
A
#
# COMPACT_ATOMS: atom_id res chain seq x y z
N MET A 1 -25.29 31.53 9.29
CA MET A 1 -24.67 30.27 8.80
C MET A 1 -25.77 29.45 8.16
N ALA A 2 -25.68 29.10 6.87
CA ALA A 2 -26.65 28.19 6.25
C ALA A 2 -26.67 26.88 7.01
N GLY A 3 -27.88 26.35 7.30
CA GLY A 3 -28.02 25.07 8.04
C GLY A 3 -27.34 23.93 7.27
N LYS A 4 -26.66 23.04 8.01
CA LYS A 4 -26.05 21.85 7.43
C LYS A 4 -27.14 20.92 6.90
N LYS A 5 -26.91 20.36 5.70
CA LYS A 5 -27.86 19.41 5.07
C LYS A 5 -27.48 17.98 5.41
N ILE A 6 -28.47 17.11 5.41
CA ILE A 6 -28.31 15.66 5.52
C ILE A 6 -28.72 15.06 4.18
N HIS A 7 -27.80 14.32 3.58
CA HIS A 7 -28.02 13.60 2.33
C HIS A 7 -28.11 12.10 2.61
N TYR A 8 -29.11 11.46 2.03
CA TYR A 8 -29.31 10.00 2.09
C TYR A 8 -28.98 9.42 0.72
N VAL A 9 -28.14 8.41 0.70
CA VAL A 9 -27.68 7.75 -0.54
C VAL A 9 -27.83 6.25 -0.37
N ASP A 10 -28.61 5.63 -1.24
CA ASP A 10 -28.78 4.19 -1.28
C ASP A 10 -27.81 3.56 -2.29
N SER A 11 -27.32 2.36 -1.99
CA SER A 11 -26.47 1.57 -2.89
C SER A 11 -26.60 0.08 -2.63
N ASP A 12 -26.24 -0.74 -3.61
CA ASP A 12 -26.01 -2.17 -3.40
C ASP A 12 -24.64 -2.40 -2.78
N ILE A 13 -23.62 -1.69 -3.31
CA ILE A 13 -22.23 -1.79 -2.87
C ILE A 13 -21.68 -0.39 -2.61
N LEU A 14 -21.19 -0.19 -1.39
CA LEU A 14 -20.49 1.03 -0.98
C LEU A 14 -18.99 0.75 -0.89
N VAL A 15 -18.19 1.48 -1.65
CA VAL A 15 -16.73 1.45 -1.59
C VAL A 15 -16.24 2.69 -0.87
N ILE A 16 -15.54 2.51 0.26
CA ILE A 16 -14.98 3.60 1.06
C ILE A 16 -13.48 3.71 0.77
N GLY A 17 -13.10 4.82 0.17
CA GLY A 17 -11.75 5.13 -0.29
C GLY A 17 -11.61 5.02 -1.80
N GLY A 18 -11.14 6.10 -2.43
CA GLY A 18 -10.85 6.19 -3.86
C GLY A 18 -9.38 6.04 -4.20
N GLY A 19 -8.59 5.45 -3.29
CA GLY A 19 -7.21 5.03 -3.56
C GLY A 19 -7.15 3.83 -4.50
N PHE A 20 -5.97 3.26 -4.70
CA PHE A 20 -5.78 2.13 -5.60
C PHE A 20 -6.72 0.95 -5.29
N GLY A 21 -6.75 0.49 -4.02
CA GLY A 21 -7.61 -0.62 -3.61
C GLY A 21 -9.10 -0.34 -3.79
N GLY A 22 -9.55 0.88 -3.48
CA GLY A 22 -10.96 1.26 -3.69
C GLY A 22 -11.33 1.37 -5.16
N CYS A 23 -10.43 1.85 -6.01
CA CYS A 23 -10.65 1.86 -7.47
C CYS A 23 -10.79 0.44 -8.03
N GLY A 24 -9.90 -0.48 -7.62
CA GLY A 24 -9.99 -1.89 -7.99
C GLY A 24 -11.29 -2.53 -7.50
N ALA A 25 -11.68 -2.27 -6.24
CA ALA A 25 -12.92 -2.76 -5.68
C ALA A 25 -14.17 -2.27 -6.47
N ALA A 26 -14.18 -1.03 -6.91
CA ALA A 26 -15.26 -0.49 -7.72
C ALA A 26 -15.33 -1.18 -9.09
N TYR A 27 -14.18 -1.38 -9.73
CA TYR A 27 -14.09 -2.07 -11.01
C TYR A 27 -14.57 -3.52 -10.92
N GLU A 28 -14.05 -4.29 -9.98
CA GLU A 28 -14.43 -5.67 -9.75
C GLU A 28 -15.91 -5.80 -9.33
N SER A 29 -16.39 -4.86 -8.53
CA SER A 29 -17.82 -4.82 -8.16
C SER A 29 -18.72 -4.68 -9.39
N ARG A 30 -18.31 -3.92 -10.41
CA ARG A 30 -19.04 -3.79 -11.67
C ARG A 30 -18.91 -5.06 -12.52
N TYR A 31 -17.74 -5.64 -12.57
CA TYR A 31 -17.51 -6.86 -13.35
C TYR A 31 -18.41 -8.00 -12.89
N TRP A 32 -18.53 -8.22 -11.57
CA TRP A 32 -19.35 -9.29 -10.99
C TRP A 32 -20.80 -8.87 -10.77
N GLY A 33 -21.08 -7.60 -10.51
CA GLY A 33 -22.40 -7.04 -10.23
C GLY A 33 -22.84 -6.05 -11.31
N ARG A 34 -23.10 -6.52 -12.52
CA ARG A 34 -23.37 -5.70 -13.70
C ARG A 34 -24.54 -4.73 -13.53
N ASP A 35 -25.59 -5.14 -12.82
CA ASP A 35 -26.82 -4.40 -12.53
C ASP A 35 -26.81 -3.66 -11.19
N LYS A 36 -25.75 -3.80 -10.40
CA LYS A 36 -25.72 -3.24 -9.04
C LYS A 36 -25.42 -1.75 -9.03
N LYS A 37 -26.04 -1.04 -8.09
CA LYS A 37 -25.70 0.35 -7.79
C LYS A 37 -24.43 0.39 -6.94
N ILE A 38 -23.33 0.86 -7.53
CA ILE A 38 -22.01 0.96 -6.90
C ILE A 38 -21.73 2.42 -6.60
N VAL A 39 -21.51 2.72 -5.33
CA VAL A 39 -21.16 4.07 -4.85
C VAL A 39 -19.75 4.06 -4.29
N VAL A 40 -18.91 4.97 -4.77
CA VAL A 40 -17.55 5.19 -4.25
C VAL A 40 -17.51 6.49 -3.46
N VAL A 41 -16.93 6.45 -2.27
CA VAL A 41 -16.79 7.62 -1.38
C VAL A 41 -15.33 7.88 -1.09
N GLU A 42 -14.86 9.09 -1.41
CA GLU A 42 -13.46 9.50 -1.23
C GLU A 42 -13.37 10.82 -0.44
N LYS A 43 -12.50 10.86 0.59
CA LYS A 43 -12.34 12.08 1.40
C LYS A 43 -11.58 13.21 0.69
N ALA A 44 -10.77 12.88 -0.31
CA ALA A 44 -10.09 13.86 -1.16
C ALA A 44 -10.74 13.93 -2.55
N ASN A 45 -10.04 13.53 -3.59
CA ASN A 45 -10.54 13.40 -4.95
C ASN A 45 -10.03 12.07 -5.53
N ILE A 46 -10.92 11.30 -6.11
CA ILE A 46 -10.59 9.96 -6.62
C ILE A 46 -9.45 9.98 -7.64
N GLU A 47 -9.30 11.04 -8.42
CA GLU A 47 -8.26 11.16 -9.45
C GLU A 47 -6.85 11.31 -8.88
N ARG A 48 -6.72 11.82 -7.65
CA ARG A 48 -5.44 12.17 -7.03
C ARG A 48 -5.31 11.72 -5.58
N SER A 49 -6.12 10.74 -5.14
CA SER A 49 -6.07 10.23 -3.77
C SER A 49 -5.25 8.95 -3.66
N GLY A 50 -4.79 8.68 -2.43
CA GLY A 50 -4.04 7.49 -2.07
C GLY A 50 -2.54 7.57 -2.35
N ALA A 51 -1.81 6.55 -1.88
CA ALA A 51 -0.35 6.50 -1.99
C ALA A 51 0.15 6.45 -3.45
N VAL A 52 -0.57 5.76 -4.33
CA VAL A 52 -0.23 5.64 -5.76
C VAL A 52 -0.24 6.99 -6.48
N ALA A 53 -1.01 7.97 -5.97
CA ALA A 53 -1.06 9.33 -6.54
C ALA A 53 0.22 10.16 -6.32
N GLN A 54 1.15 9.66 -5.52
CA GLN A 54 2.45 10.31 -5.31
C GLN A 54 3.47 9.97 -6.41
N GLY A 55 3.10 9.09 -7.34
CA GLY A 55 3.96 8.56 -8.36
C GLY A 55 4.67 7.28 -7.91
N LEU A 56 4.74 6.35 -8.81
CA LEU A 56 5.47 5.08 -8.63
C LEU A 56 6.22 4.79 -9.92
N TYR A 57 7.37 4.16 -9.82
CA TYR A 57 8.14 3.74 -10.98
C TYR A 57 8.03 2.22 -11.24
N ALA A 58 7.40 1.49 -10.33
CA ALA A 58 7.31 0.03 -10.42
C ALA A 58 5.99 -0.50 -9.84
N ILE A 59 5.56 -1.64 -10.33
CA ILE A 59 4.55 -2.50 -9.71
C ILE A 59 5.27 -3.69 -9.10
N ASN A 60 5.07 -3.93 -7.81
CA ASN A 60 5.63 -5.08 -7.12
C ASN A 60 4.73 -6.31 -7.25
N CYS A 61 5.28 -7.49 -6.99
CA CYS A 61 4.60 -8.78 -6.94
C CYS A 61 4.10 -9.32 -8.29
N TYR A 62 4.52 -8.79 -9.42
CA TYR A 62 4.19 -9.36 -10.71
C TYR A 62 4.88 -10.71 -10.92
N MET A 63 4.09 -11.77 -11.10
CA MET A 63 4.62 -13.14 -11.21
C MET A 63 5.29 -13.40 -12.56
N GLY A 64 4.69 -12.93 -13.65
CA GLY A 64 5.15 -13.25 -15.01
C GLY A 64 4.82 -14.68 -15.40
N MET A 65 3.69 -15.20 -14.94
CA MET A 65 3.24 -16.57 -15.21
C MET A 65 3.17 -16.87 -16.69
N ARG A 66 2.75 -15.90 -17.52
CA ARG A 66 2.69 -16.06 -18.98
C ARG A 66 4.06 -16.32 -19.64
N TRP A 67 5.15 -16.03 -18.93
CA TRP A 67 6.53 -16.27 -19.37
C TRP A 67 7.23 -17.36 -18.54
N GLY A 68 6.50 -18.04 -17.65
CA GLY A 68 7.06 -19.10 -16.80
C GLY A 68 8.10 -18.59 -15.79
N GLN A 69 7.98 -17.34 -15.34
CA GLN A 69 9.01 -16.73 -14.49
C GLN A 69 8.84 -17.07 -13.00
N ASN A 70 7.62 -17.05 -12.50
CA ASN A 70 7.29 -17.43 -11.14
C ASN A 70 5.87 -18.00 -11.07
N GLU A 71 5.60 -18.76 -10.00
CA GLU A 71 4.30 -19.30 -9.65
C GLU A 71 3.75 -18.63 -8.38
N PRO A 72 2.44 -18.68 -8.10
CA PRO A 72 1.85 -18.09 -6.89
C PRO A 72 2.48 -18.58 -5.59
N GLU A 73 2.93 -19.84 -5.55
CA GLU A 73 3.62 -20.46 -4.41
C GLU A 73 4.97 -19.80 -4.13
N ASP A 74 5.65 -19.29 -5.14
CA ASP A 74 6.89 -18.52 -4.96
C ASP A 74 6.64 -17.25 -4.15
N TYR A 75 5.51 -16.58 -4.41
CA TYR A 75 5.13 -15.40 -3.66
C TYR A 75 4.75 -15.72 -2.22
N VAL A 76 4.06 -16.82 -1.98
CA VAL A 76 3.76 -17.30 -0.63
C VAL A 76 5.04 -17.59 0.15
N ARG A 77 5.97 -18.31 -0.48
CA ARG A 77 7.28 -18.61 0.13
C ARG A 77 8.06 -17.33 0.43
N TYR A 78 8.07 -16.38 -0.50
CA TYR A 78 8.68 -15.07 -0.31
C TYR A 78 8.10 -14.36 0.91
N GLN A 79 6.77 -14.25 1.02
CA GLN A 79 6.12 -13.58 2.14
C GLN A 79 6.37 -14.30 3.47
N ARG A 80 6.32 -15.62 3.47
CA ARG A 80 6.62 -16.41 4.67
C ARG A 80 8.01 -16.12 5.21
N ASN A 81 9.00 -16.09 4.33
CA ASN A 81 10.38 -15.85 4.72
C ASN A 81 10.59 -14.39 5.15
N ASP A 82 10.11 -13.42 4.37
CA ASP A 82 10.27 -11.99 4.67
C ASP A 82 9.57 -11.57 5.97
N LEU A 83 8.43 -12.18 6.28
CA LEU A 83 7.63 -11.89 7.47
C LEU A 83 7.84 -12.92 8.61
N MET A 84 8.84 -13.79 8.49
CA MET A 84 9.19 -14.78 9.50
C MET A 84 7.98 -15.61 9.98
N GLY A 85 7.17 -16.06 9.03
CA GLY A 85 5.97 -16.87 9.30
C GLY A 85 4.73 -16.09 9.75
N LEU A 86 4.82 -14.81 10.02
CA LEU A 86 3.69 -13.96 10.41
C LEU A 86 2.87 -13.53 9.17
N VAL A 87 2.28 -14.49 8.48
CA VAL A 87 1.55 -14.28 7.22
C VAL A 87 0.32 -15.16 7.10
N ARG A 88 -0.69 -14.66 6.41
CA ARG A 88 -1.85 -15.42 5.93
C ARG A 88 -1.52 -15.92 4.52
N GLU A 89 -1.01 -17.14 4.45
CA GLU A 89 -0.54 -17.75 3.20
C GLU A 89 -1.64 -17.93 2.17
N ASP A 90 -2.86 -18.22 2.62
CA ASP A 90 -4.04 -18.29 1.77
C ASP A 90 -4.34 -16.96 1.06
N LEU A 91 -4.22 -15.83 1.77
CA LEU A 91 -4.37 -14.51 1.16
C LEU A 91 -3.17 -14.15 0.26
N GLY A 92 -1.97 -14.55 0.64
CA GLY A 92 -0.77 -14.40 -0.18
C GLY A 92 -0.89 -15.16 -1.51
N TYR A 93 -1.37 -16.38 -1.46
CA TYR A 93 -1.64 -17.19 -2.65
C TYR A 93 -2.69 -16.55 -3.57
N ASP A 94 -3.77 -16.04 -2.98
CA ASP A 94 -4.83 -15.35 -3.72
C ASP A 94 -4.30 -14.11 -4.44
N ILE A 95 -3.42 -13.33 -3.81
CA ILE A 95 -2.75 -12.20 -4.45
C ILE A 95 -1.87 -12.69 -5.59
N GLY A 96 -1.02 -13.70 -5.35
CA GLY A 96 -0.08 -14.22 -6.34
C GLY A 96 -0.77 -14.69 -7.63
N ARG A 97 -1.89 -15.41 -7.52
CA ARG A 97 -2.61 -15.92 -8.70
C ARG A 97 -3.39 -14.84 -9.47
N HIS A 98 -3.64 -13.67 -8.89
CA HIS A 98 -4.47 -12.62 -9.52
C HIS A 98 -3.70 -11.37 -9.93
N VAL A 99 -2.48 -11.18 -9.43
CA VAL A 99 -1.72 -9.95 -9.70
C VAL A 99 -1.41 -9.76 -11.18
N ASP A 100 -1.06 -10.81 -11.89
CA ASP A 100 -0.71 -10.74 -13.32
C ASP A 100 -1.91 -10.29 -14.15
N SER A 101 -3.08 -10.91 -13.96
CA SER A 101 -4.29 -10.51 -14.67
C SER A 101 -4.71 -9.06 -14.37
N THR A 102 -4.46 -8.60 -13.14
CA THR A 102 -4.70 -7.20 -12.76
C THR A 102 -3.76 -6.25 -13.48
N VAL A 103 -2.48 -6.60 -13.59
CA VAL A 103 -1.48 -5.79 -14.32
C VAL A 103 -1.81 -5.73 -15.82
N HIS A 104 -2.23 -6.83 -16.41
CA HIS A 104 -2.66 -6.83 -17.80
C HIS A 104 -3.88 -5.93 -18.05
N LYS A 105 -4.79 -5.81 -17.06
CA LYS A 105 -5.88 -4.83 -17.13
C LYS A 105 -5.38 -3.40 -17.11
N PHE A 106 -4.34 -3.09 -16.33
CA PHE A 106 -3.76 -1.74 -16.34
C PHE A 106 -3.13 -1.42 -17.70
N GLU A 107 -2.47 -2.39 -18.33
CA GLU A 107 -1.94 -2.26 -19.68
C GLU A 107 -3.07 -1.98 -20.69
N GLU A 108 -4.18 -2.75 -20.64
CA GLU A 108 -5.37 -2.51 -21.46
C GLU A 108 -5.97 -1.12 -21.27
N TRP A 109 -5.86 -0.55 -20.06
CA TRP A 109 -6.33 0.81 -19.76
C TRP A 109 -5.33 1.89 -20.17
N GLY A 110 -4.19 1.51 -20.73
CA GLY A 110 -3.17 2.40 -21.26
C GLY A 110 -2.09 2.79 -20.23
N LEU A 111 -1.87 1.99 -19.18
CA LEU A 111 -0.71 2.20 -18.32
C LEU A 111 0.56 1.83 -19.09
N PRO A 112 1.51 2.77 -19.25
CA PRO A 112 2.77 2.46 -19.92
C PRO A 112 3.63 1.57 -19.02
N ILE A 113 3.83 0.32 -19.46
CA ILE A 113 4.73 -0.65 -18.83
C ILE A 113 5.98 -0.76 -19.71
N MET A 114 7.15 -0.65 -19.11
CA MET A 114 8.41 -0.79 -19.85
C MET A 114 8.64 -2.24 -20.23
N THR A 115 9.11 -2.44 -21.46
CA THR A 115 9.46 -3.77 -21.98
C THR A 115 10.95 -3.86 -22.28
N ASP A 116 11.49 -5.07 -22.22
CA ASP A 116 12.83 -5.41 -22.66
C ASP A 116 12.86 -5.69 -24.19
N GLU A 117 14.03 -6.04 -24.70
CA GLU A 117 14.28 -6.37 -26.12
C GLU A 117 13.48 -7.58 -26.62
N ASN A 118 13.04 -8.47 -25.71
CA ASN A 118 12.24 -9.64 -26.00
C ASN A 118 10.72 -9.38 -25.87
N GLY A 119 10.31 -8.13 -25.61
CA GLY A 119 8.92 -7.76 -25.40
C GLY A 119 8.34 -8.22 -24.07
N GLN A 120 9.16 -8.70 -23.13
CA GLN A 120 8.75 -9.00 -21.78
C GLN A 120 8.80 -7.74 -20.91
N TYR A 121 8.01 -7.69 -19.83
CA TYR A 121 8.08 -6.54 -18.95
C TYR A 121 9.45 -6.42 -18.30
N GLN A 122 10.03 -5.24 -18.42
CA GLN A 122 11.33 -4.94 -17.81
C GLN A 122 11.24 -5.06 -16.28
N ARG A 123 12.12 -5.89 -15.72
CA ARG A 123 12.16 -6.16 -14.29
C ARG A 123 13.31 -5.46 -13.59
N GLU A 124 13.03 -5.07 -12.36
CA GLU A 124 14.06 -4.70 -11.40
C GLU A 124 13.94 -5.64 -10.19
N GLY A 125 14.89 -6.55 -10.05
CA GLY A 125 14.79 -7.65 -9.10
C GLY A 125 13.73 -8.70 -9.51
N LYS A 126 13.37 -9.57 -8.56
CA LYS A 126 12.48 -10.73 -8.83
C LYS A 126 11.01 -10.34 -8.99
N TRP A 127 10.54 -9.33 -8.24
CA TRP A 127 9.13 -9.07 -8.00
C TRP A 127 8.59 -7.78 -8.60
N GLN A 128 9.44 -6.95 -9.18
CA GLN A 128 9.03 -5.63 -9.68
C GLN A 128 9.09 -5.56 -11.20
N ILE A 129 8.10 -4.91 -11.78
CA ILE A 129 8.10 -4.50 -13.19
C ILE A 129 8.10 -2.97 -13.26
N MET A 130 8.78 -2.42 -14.27
CA MET A 130 8.98 -0.99 -14.44
C MET A 130 7.81 -0.34 -15.19
N ILE A 131 7.34 0.81 -14.68
CA ILE A 131 6.22 1.57 -15.26
C ILE A 131 6.50 3.07 -15.30
N HIS A 132 5.76 3.78 -16.12
CA HIS A 132 5.64 5.24 -16.03
C HIS A 132 4.52 5.60 -15.05
N GLY A 133 4.87 5.72 -13.77
CA GLY A 133 3.92 5.76 -12.66
C GLY A 133 3.14 7.05 -12.49
N GLU A 134 3.47 8.12 -13.20
CA GLU A 134 2.77 9.40 -13.11
C GLU A 134 1.32 9.31 -13.61
N SER A 135 1.08 8.51 -14.64
CA SER A 135 -0.24 8.26 -15.21
C SER A 135 -1.04 7.18 -14.49
N TYR A 136 -0.41 6.42 -13.62
CA TYR A 136 -1.01 5.25 -12.99
C TYR A 136 -2.30 5.57 -12.23
N LYS A 137 -2.27 6.56 -11.35
CA LYS A 137 -3.45 6.92 -10.56
C LYS A 137 -4.61 7.47 -11.41
N PRO A 138 -4.41 8.40 -12.35
CA PRO A 138 -5.45 8.85 -13.27
C PRO A 138 -6.10 7.70 -14.06
N ILE A 139 -5.33 6.78 -14.60
CA ILE A 139 -5.82 5.63 -15.38
C ILE A 139 -6.74 4.74 -14.53
N VAL A 140 -6.26 4.34 -13.34
CA VAL A 140 -7.04 3.50 -12.44
C VAL A 140 -8.29 4.23 -11.91
N ALA A 141 -8.21 5.53 -11.67
CA ALA A 141 -9.36 6.34 -11.27
C ALA A 141 -10.40 6.46 -12.37
N GLU A 142 -9.99 6.59 -13.62
CA GLU A 142 -10.89 6.62 -14.76
C GLU A 142 -11.65 5.29 -14.91
N ALA A 143 -10.95 4.15 -14.81
CA ALA A 143 -11.59 2.84 -14.84
C ALA A 143 -12.62 2.69 -13.72
N ALA A 144 -12.28 3.13 -12.50
CA ALA A 144 -13.21 3.11 -11.38
C ALA A 144 -14.42 4.04 -11.57
N ARG A 145 -14.23 5.22 -12.15
CA ARG A 145 -15.34 6.15 -12.46
C ARG A 145 -16.30 5.59 -13.50
N LYS A 146 -15.78 4.90 -14.51
CA LYS A 146 -16.61 4.22 -15.53
C LYS A 146 -17.39 3.04 -14.90
N ALA A 147 -16.83 2.37 -13.93
CA ALA A 147 -17.44 1.24 -13.24
C ALA A 147 -18.47 1.65 -12.19
N ALA A 148 -18.21 2.73 -11.45
CA ALA A 148 -19.09 3.22 -10.41
C ALA A 148 -20.39 3.82 -10.99
N THR A 149 -21.50 3.68 -10.25
CA THR A 149 -22.73 4.40 -10.56
C THR A 149 -22.63 5.87 -10.14
N GLU A 150 -22.05 6.10 -8.96
CA GLU A 150 -21.84 7.44 -8.40
C GLU A 150 -20.48 7.51 -7.66
N VAL A 151 -19.82 8.65 -7.73
CA VAL A 151 -18.58 8.93 -6.99
C VAL A 151 -18.75 10.21 -6.17
N TYR A 152 -18.62 10.08 -4.86
CA TYR A 152 -18.69 11.19 -3.92
C TYR A 152 -17.29 11.57 -3.45
N ASN A 153 -16.75 12.65 -3.97
CA ASN A 153 -15.50 13.23 -3.51
C ASN A 153 -15.72 14.16 -2.31
N ARG A 154 -14.67 14.37 -1.52
CA ARG A 154 -14.67 15.25 -0.35
C ARG A 154 -15.55 14.77 0.81
N ILE A 155 -15.86 13.49 0.87
CA ILE A 155 -16.63 12.89 1.96
C ILE A 155 -15.72 12.07 2.86
N MET A 156 -15.56 12.51 4.09
CA MET A 156 -14.86 11.76 5.14
C MET A 156 -15.87 10.85 5.85
N VAL A 157 -15.72 9.55 5.65
CA VAL A 157 -16.49 8.54 6.38
C VAL A 157 -15.93 8.43 7.80
N THR A 158 -16.81 8.49 8.79
CA THR A 158 -16.44 8.47 10.21
C THR A 158 -16.88 7.22 10.95
N HIS A 159 -17.97 6.60 10.51
CA HIS A 159 -18.50 5.39 11.15
C HIS A 159 -19.13 4.46 10.10
N LEU A 160 -18.99 3.16 10.33
CA LEU A 160 -19.83 2.15 9.70
C LEU A 160 -21.11 1.95 10.52
N LEU A 161 -22.19 1.61 9.86
CA LEU A 161 -23.50 1.38 10.46
C LEU A 161 -23.78 -0.11 10.56
N LYS A 162 -24.20 -0.58 11.73
CA LYS A 162 -24.72 -1.95 11.91
C LYS A 162 -26.19 -2.03 11.54
N ASP A 163 -26.59 -3.15 10.99
CA ASP A 163 -27.99 -3.48 10.79
C ASP A 163 -28.68 -3.69 12.14
N LYS A 164 -29.86 -3.08 12.32
CA LYS A 164 -30.61 -3.20 13.58
C LYS A 164 -31.22 -4.60 13.78
N LYS A 165 -31.47 -5.33 12.70
CA LYS A 165 -32.11 -6.65 12.74
C LYS A 165 -31.10 -7.79 12.67
N GLN A 166 -29.93 -7.54 12.11
CA GLN A 166 -28.89 -8.55 11.89
C GLN A 166 -27.55 -8.04 12.47
N ALA A 167 -27.23 -8.45 13.70
CA ALA A 167 -26.07 -7.97 14.45
C ALA A 167 -24.71 -8.12 13.73
N ASN A 168 -24.61 -9.14 12.86
CA ASN A 168 -23.38 -9.43 12.10
C ASN A 168 -23.34 -8.77 10.72
N ARG A 169 -24.28 -7.86 10.42
CA ARG A 169 -24.37 -7.21 9.13
C ARG A 169 -24.04 -5.72 9.23
N VAL A 170 -23.25 -5.24 8.28
CA VAL A 170 -23.04 -3.80 8.04
C VAL A 170 -24.18 -3.32 7.13
N ALA A 171 -24.78 -2.18 7.48
CA ALA A 171 -25.88 -1.59 6.73
C ALA A 171 -25.50 -0.31 5.97
N GLY A 172 -24.24 0.11 6.05
CA GLY A 172 -23.76 1.30 5.37
C GLY A 172 -22.73 2.09 6.18
N ALA A 173 -22.70 3.40 5.97
CA ALA A 173 -21.76 4.30 6.62
C ALA A 173 -22.32 5.71 6.79
N VAL A 174 -21.71 6.49 7.68
CA VAL A 174 -21.98 7.94 7.79
C VAL A 174 -20.67 8.72 7.67
N GLY A 175 -20.80 9.93 7.14
CA GLY A 175 -19.69 10.83 6.97
C GLY A 175 -20.14 12.27 6.77
N PHE A 176 -19.19 13.12 6.45
CA PHE A 176 -19.46 14.52 6.15
C PHE A 176 -18.58 15.04 5.03
N ASN A 177 -19.07 16.03 4.31
CA ASN A 177 -18.29 16.74 3.32
C ASN A 177 -17.26 17.65 4.02
N VAL A 178 -15.97 17.43 3.75
CA VAL A 178 -14.88 18.15 4.41
C VAL A 178 -14.79 19.64 4.04
N ARG A 179 -15.53 20.08 3.01
CA ARG A 179 -15.58 21.47 2.58
C ARG A 179 -16.85 22.19 3.02
N THR A 180 -18.01 21.55 2.81
CA THR A 180 -19.31 22.17 3.14
C THR A 180 -19.77 21.84 4.55
N GLY A 181 -19.32 20.71 5.10
CA GLY A 181 -19.76 20.18 6.39
C GLY A 181 -21.12 19.52 6.36
N ASP A 182 -21.71 19.31 5.19
CA ASP A 182 -22.97 18.56 5.04
C ASP A 182 -22.76 17.10 5.44
N PHE A 183 -23.80 16.51 6.04
CA PHE A 183 -23.75 15.12 6.48
C PHE A 183 -24.28 14.17 5.41
N TYR A 184 -23.72 12.97 5.37
CA TYR A 184 -24.11 11.91 4.45
C TYR A 184 -24.38 10.63 5.21
N VAL A 185 -25.51 10.01 4.87
CA VAL A 185 -25.89 8.67 5.34
C VAL A 185 -25.96 7.78 4.11
N PHE A 186 -25.02 6.86 4.00
CA PHE A 186 -25.00 5.86 2.95
C PHE A 186 -25.63 4.58 3.48
N GLN A 187 -26.73 4.13 2.85
CA GLN A 187 -27.33 2.84 3.11
C GLN A 187 -26.85 1.86 2.05
N SER A 188 -26.39 0.69 2.46
CA SER A 188 -25.79 -0.26 1.51
C SER A 188 -26.00 -1.70 1.95
N LYS A 189 -26.10 -2.60 0.96
CA LYS A 189 -26.19 -4.04 1.19
C LYS A 189 -24.84 -4.67 1.49
N ALA A 190 -23.77 -4.13 0.91
CA ALA A 190 -22.40 -4.53 1.15
C ALA A 190 -21.48 -3.31 1.23
N VAL A 191 -20.43 -3.38 2.07
CA VAL A 191 -19.45 -2.30 2.24
C VAL A 191 -18.06 -2.85 2.07
N ILE A 192 -17.28 -2.23 1.21
CA ILE A 192 -15.84 -2.52 1.00
C ILE A 192 -15.04 -1.32 1.52
N VAL A 193 -14.10 -1.57 2.44
CA VAL A 193 -13.25 -0.52 3.01
C VAL A 193 -11.86 -0.59 2.39
N GLY A 194 -11.58 0.33 1.47
CA GLY A 194 -10.30 0.52 0.79
C GLY A 194 -9.60 1.83 1.18
N ALA A 195 -9.70 2.23 2.45
CA ALA A 195 -9.28 3.56 2.93
C ALA A 195 -7.77 3.68 3.24
N GLY A 196 -6.94 2.76 2.74
CA GLY A 196 -5.49 2.79 2.86
C GLY A 196 -4.96 2.34 4.22
N GLY A 197 -3.68 2.61 4.47
CA GLY A 197 -2.98 2.18 5.67
C GLY A 197 -3.07 3.17 6.83
N ALA A 198 -2.06 3.07 7.73
CA ALA A 198 -1.99 3.83 8.98
C ALA A 198 -0.62 4.52 9.16
N SER A 199 0.01 4.97 8.09
CA SER A 199 1.34 5.58 8.14
C SER A 199 1.41 6.83 8.99
N HIS A 200 0.30 7.55 9.10
CA HIS A 200 0.24 8.84 9.77
C HIS A 200 -0.06 8.79 11.27
N ILE A 201 -0.41 7.63 11.82
CA ILE A 201 -0.66 7.49 13.27
C ILE A 201 0.62 7.25 14.07
N PHE A 202 1.72 6.90 13.42
CA PHE A 202 2.98 6.63 14.08
C PHE A 202 3.86 7.87 14.06
N LYS A 203 4.33 8.27 15.23
CA LYS A 203 5.30 9.35 15.35
C LYS A 203 6.66 8.86 14.84
N PRO A 204 7.30 9.58 13.92
CA PRO A 204 8.68 9.27 13.53
C PRO A 204 9.62 9.34 14.73
N HIS A 205 10.57 8.42 14.81
CA HIS A 205 11.59 8.46 15.86
C HIS A 205 12.71 9.47 15.58
N SER A 206 12.81 9.95 14.35
CA SER A 206 13.83 10.92 13.98
C SER A 206 13.52 12.28 14.56
N ALA A 207 14.47 12.86 15.27
CA ALA A 207 14.34 14.18 15.88
C ALA A 207 14.05 15.26 14.80
N GLY A 208 13.16 16.19 15.14
CA GLY A 208 12.79 17.31 14.26
C GLY A 208 11.86 16.93 13.11
N GLU A 209 11.41 15.70 13.00
CA GLU A 209 10.51 15.27 11.96
C GLU A 209 9.05 15.43 12.39
N GLY A 210 8.41 16.37 11.73
CA GLY A 210 6.96 16.60 11.87
C GLY A 210 6.14 15.70 10.96
N MET A 211 4.83 15.85 11.10
CA MET A 211 3.78 15.24 10.29
C MET A 211 3.93 15.66 8.84
N GLY A 212 4.49 15.37 7.96
CA GLY A 212 4.67 15.79 6.56
C GLY A 212 5.89 15.16 5.93
N ARG A 213 6.69 14.45 6.74
CA ARG A 213 7.89 13.75 6.28
C ARG A 213 7.72 12.23 6.27
N THR A 214 6.50 11.72 6.37
CA THR A 214 6.19 10.31 6.14
C THR A 214 6.13 10.05 4.65
N TRP A 215 6.71 8.97 4.22
CA TRP A 215 6.77 8.65 2.79
C TRP A 215 5.41 8.34 2.16
N TYR A 216 4.51 7.74 2.83
CA TYR A 216 3.17 7.46 2.30
C TYR A 216 2.25 8.67 2.38
N ALA A 217 1.10 8.56 1.69
CA ALA A 217 0.06 9.58 1.75
C ALA A 217 -0.19 10.00 3.21
N PRO A 218 0.04 11.25 3.58
CA PRO A 218 -0.09 11.71 4.97
C PRO A 218 -1.51 11.59 5.51
N TRP A 219 -2.47 11.36 4.64
CA TRP A 219 -3.89 11.15 4.96
C TRP A 219 -4.24 9.70 5.32
N SER A 220 -3.28 8.76 5.24
CA SER A 220 -3.46 7.36 5.68
C SER A 220 -3.43 7.28 7.20
N SER A 221 -4.57 7.61 7.83
CA SER A 221 -4.73 7.83 9.26
C SER A 221 -5.32 6.63 10.01
N GLY A 222 -5.28 5.43 9.44
CA GLY A 222 -5.76 4.21 10.07
C GLY A 222 -7.28 3.99 10.01
N SER A 223 -8.01 4.76 9.22
CA SER A 223 -9.46 4.60 9.10
C SER A 223 -9.87 3.21 8.59
N ALA A 224 -9.05 2.58 7.73
CA ALA A 224 -9.28 1.23 7.24
C ALA A 224 -9.21 0.15 8.34
N TYR A 225 -8.55 0.43 9.44
CA TYR A 225 -8.52 -0.43 10.64
C TYR A 225 -9.61 -0.03 11.63
N ALA A 226 -9.68 1.25 11.95
CA ALA A 226 -10.58 1.75 13.00
C ALA A 226 -12.07 1.52 12.67
N LEU A 227 -12.48 1.74 11.44
CA LEU A 227 -13.88 1.58 11.03
C LEU A 227 -14.38 0.14 11.20
N PRO A 228 -13.69 -0.90 10.65
CA PRO A 228 -14.10 -2.29 10.83
C PRO A 228 -13.98 -2.78 12.28
N ILE A 229 -12.92 -2.42 13.00
CA ILE A 229 -12.72 -2.84 14.41
C ILE A 229 -13.90 -2.37 15.27
N ARG A 230 -14.35 -1.13 15.09
CA ARG A 230 -15.45 -0.54 15.89
C ARG A 230 -16.78 -1.26 15.73
N ILE A 231 -17.00 -1.95 14.63
CA ILE A 231 -18.21 -2.74 14.41
C ILE A 231 -18.00 -4.24 14.67
N GLY A 232 -16.82 -4.65 15.13
CA GLY A 232 -16.50 -6.02 15.52
C GLY A 232 -16.02 -6.91 14.37
N ALA A 233 -15.48 -6.35 13.29
CA ALA A 233 -14.86 -7.13 12.24
C ALA A 233 -13.58 -7.83 12.76
N LYS A 234 -13.34 -9.04 12.27
CA LYS A 234 -12.10 -9.77 12.53
C LYS A 234 -10.98 -9.15 11.71
N MET A 235 -9.84 -8.93 12.33
CA MET A 235 -8.63 -8.42 11.70
C MET A 235 -7.57 -9.52 11.65
N THR A 236 -6.69 -9.45 10.66
CA THR A 236 -5.55 -10.37 10.52
C THR A 236 -4.26 -9.60 10.27
N GLN A 237 -3.14 -10.20 10.59
CA GLN A 237 -1.78 -9.65 10.39
C GLN A 237 -1.56 -8.27 11.05
N MET A 238 -2.25 -7.99 12.15
CA MET A 238 -2.12 -6.74 12.89
C MET A 238 -0.78 -6.64 13.65
N GLU A 239 -0.07 -7.74 13.79
CA GLU A 239 1.30 -7.83 14.31
C GLU A 239 2.31 -7.20 13.35
N ASN A 240 2.04 -7.26 12.06
CA ASN A 240 2.95 -6.76 11.03
C ASN A 240 2.88 -5.25 10.95
N ARG A 241 4.01 -4.61 11.22
CA ARG A 241 4.21 -3.19 11.05
C ARG A 241 5.38 -2.93 10.11
N ILE A 242 5.09 -2.38 8.95
CA ILE A 242 6.12 -1.99 7.99
C ILE A 242 6.45 -0.51 8.21
N VAL A 243 7.69 -0.24 8.60
CA VAL A 243 8.23 1.11 8.68
C VAL A 243 9.36 1.22 7.68
N LEU A 244 9.18 2.04 6.66
CA LEU A 244 10.17 2.22 5.62
C LEU A 244 11.32 3.10 6.11
N THR A 245 12.54 2.67 5.82
CA THR A 245 13.72 3.51 5.96
C THR A 245 13.66 4.66 4.96
N ARG A 246 13.99 5.85 5.39
CA ARG A 246 14.02 7.05 4.56
C ARG A 246 15.24 7.90 4.88
N PHE A 247 15.55 8.80 3.98
CA PHE A 247 16.61 9.78 4.22
C PHE A 247 16.21 10.74 5.34
N LYS A 248 17.16 11.08 6.20
CA LYS A 248 17.01 12.21 7.11
C LYS A 248 16.79 13.47 6.27
N ASP A 249 15.81 14.28 6.65
CA ASP A 249 15.44 15.52 5.97
C ASP A 249 15.03 15.37 4.48
N GLY A 250 14.91 14.14 4.01
CA GLY A 250 14.50 13.79 2.66
C GLY A 250 13.07 13.30 2.57
N TYR A 251 12.56 13.29 1.34
CA TYR A 251 11.26 12.75 0.99
C TYR A 251 11.46 11.63 -0.02
N GLY A 252 11.07 10.42 0.32
CA GLY A 252 11.12 9.32 -0.62
C GLY A 252 11.68 8.01 -0.07
N PRO A 253 11.51 6.92 -0.82
CA PRO A 253 11.86 5.58 -0.38
C PRO A 253 13.36 5.32 -0.57
N VAL A 254 14.05 5.08 0.52
CA VAL A 254 15.46 4.65 0.48
C VAL A 254 15.61 3.34 -0.28
N GLY A 255 14.66 2.40 -0.11
CA GLY A 255 14.70 1.09 -0.77
C GLY A 255 14.80 1.16 -2.29
N ALA A 256 14.09 2.08 -2.93
CA ALA A 256 14.17 2.28 -4.37
C ALA A 256 15.57 2.67 -4.84
N TYR A 257 16.27 3.50 -4.07
CA TYR A 257 17.64 3.90 -4.41
C TYR A 257 18.65 2.75 -4.26
N PHE A 258 18.43 1.83 -3.32
CA PHE A 258 19.27 0.63 -3.22
C PHE A 258 19.15 -0.26 -4.47
N LEU A 259 17.95 -0.43 -4.96
CA LEU A 259 17.70 -1.24 -6.15
C LEU A 259 18.19 -0.52 -7.42
N HIS A 260 17.75 0.71 -7.60
CA HIS A 260 17.95 1.45 -8.85
C HIS A 260 19.41 1.87 -9.06
N LEU A 261 20.07 2.33 -8.00
CA LEU A 261 21.43 2.84 -8.06
C LEU A 261 22.48 1.83 -7.55
N LYS A 262 22.06 0.60 -7.18
CA LYS A 262 22.96 -0.43 -6.64
C LYS A 262 23.89 0.11 -5.53
N THR A 263 23.37 0.96 -4.67
CA THR A 263 24.09 1.62 -3.60
C THR A 263 24.31 0.67 -2.42
N TYR A 264 25.26 1.01 -1.57
CA TYR A 264 25.51 0.33 -0.30
C TYR A 264 25.56 1.34 0.84
N THR A 265 25.58 0.86 2.09
CA THR A 265 25.57 1.71 3.28
C THR A 265 26.90 1.65 4.03
N GLN A 266 27.25 2.78 4.65
CA GLN A 266 28.37 2.92 5.56
C GLN A 266 27.93 3.67 6.83
N ASN A 267 28.61 3.43 7.94
CA ASN A 267 28.43 4.19 9.16
C ASN A 267 29.02 5.62 9.04
N GLY A 268 28.91 6.40 10.10
CA GLY A 268 29.42 7.77 10.17
C GLY A 268 30.93 7.89 9.97
N PHE A 269 31.66 6.81 10.19
CA PHE A 269 33.11 6.72 10.04
C PHE A 269 33.56 6.23 8.66
N GLY A 270 32.61 5.88 7.79
CA GLY A 270 32.92 5.37 6.45
C GLY A 270 33.15 3.85 6.39
N GLU A 271 32.76 3.12 7.41
CA GLU A 271 32.99 1.69 7.55
C GLU A 271 31.72 0.88 7.21
N ALA A 272 31.90 -0.35 6.70
CA ALA A 272 30.84 -1.34 6.60
C ALA A 272 30.49 -1.85 8.01
N TYR A 273 29.24 -1.66 8.43
CA TYR A 273 28.79 -2.02 9.80
C TYR A 273 27.93 -3.29 9.83
N GLU A 274 27.37 -3.72 8.73
CA GLU A 274 26.44 -4.87 8.67
C GLU A 274 27.09 -6.16 9.19
N PRO A 275 28.35 -6.48 8.84
CA PRO A 275 29.03 -7.68 9.36
C PRO A 275 29.17 -7.70 10.88
N LYS A 276 29.36 -6.54 11.50
CA LYS A 276 29.48 -6.38 12.97
C LYS A 276 28.23 -6.85 13.73
N TRP A 277 27.06 -6.71 13.12
CA TRP A 277 25.79 -7.03 13.75
C TRP A 277 25.21 -8.37 13.33
N ARG A 278 25.88 -9.08 12.42
CA ARG A 278 25.36 -10.31 11.81
C ARG A 278 24.98 -11.36 12.83
N ASP A 279 25.90 -11.73 13.71
CA ASP A 279 25.67 -12.78 14.71
C ASP A 279 24.49 -12.45 15.64
N SER A 280 24.35 -11.19 16.07
CA SER A 280 23.25 -10.77 16.93
C SER A 280 21.90 -10.78 16.21
N ILE A 281 21.92 -10.56 14.91
CA ILE A 281 20.74 -10.59 14.05
C ILE A 281 20.33 -12.06 13.81
N GLU A 282 21.29 -12.92 13.50
CA GLU A 282 21.07 -14.36 13.32
C GLU A 282 20.47 -15.03 14.55
N GLN A 283 20.96 -14.68 15.74
CA GLN A 283 20.37 -15.14 17.00
C GLN A 283 18.92 -14.71 17.19
N MET A 284 18.55 -13.55 16.68
CA MET A 284 17.20 -12.98 16.83
C MET A 284 16.18 -13.61 15.90
N VAL A 285 16.58 -13.97 14.68
CA VAL A 285 15.66 -14.44 13.63
C VAL A 285 15.70 -15.96 13.44
N GLY A 286 16.67 -16.65 14.06
CA GLY A 286 16.81 -18.09 13.93
C GLY A 286 17.00 -18.53 12.47
N ASP A 287 16.35 -19.61 12.11
CA ASP A 287 16.50 -20.24 10.79
C ASP A 287 16.13 -19.35 9.60
N TYR A 288 15.37 -18.29 9.80
CA TYR A 288 14.98 -17.39 8.72
C TYR A 288 16.16 -16.66 8.07
N VAL A 289 17.30 -16.57 8.74
CA VAL A 289 18.53 -16.00 8.15
C VAL A 289 19.03 -16.84 6.96
N ASN A 290 18.74 -18.12 6.94
CA ASN A 290 19.17 -19.08 5.90
C ASN A 290 18.16 -19.20 4.75
N HIS A 291 17.05 -18.46 4.81
CA HIS A 291 16.01 -18.49 3.79
C HIS A 291 16.17 -17.34 2.80
N GLU A 292 15.70 -17.53 1.59
CA GLU A 292 15.59 -16.48 0.59
C GLU A 292 14.12 -16.08 0.35
N PRO A 293 13.82 -14.78 0.43
CA PRO A 293 14.73 -13.69 0.82
C PRO A 293 15.06 -13.72 2.32
N VAL A 294 16.22 -13.20 2.65
CA VAL A 294 16.51 -12.85 4.05
C VAL A 294 15.53 -11.75 4.47
N PRO A 295 14.91 -11.84 5.66
CA PRO A 295 13.93 -10.86 6.11
C PRO A 295 14.44 -9.41 6.01
N THR A 296 13.72 -8.57 5.28
CA THR A 296 14.14 -7.17 5.02
C THR A 296 14.21 -6.30 6.28
N CYS A 297 13.49 -6.68 7.34
CA CYS A 297 13.56 -6.00 8.64
C CYS A 297 14.96 -6.07 9.27
N LEU A 298 15.78 -7.08 8.94
CA LEU A 298 17.12 -7.26 9.50
C LEU A 298 18.07 -6.14 9.12
N ARG A 299 18.02 -5.67 7.89
CA ARG A 299 18.80 -4.50 7.45
C ARG A 299 18.46 -3.27 8.30
N ASN A 300 17.19 -3.00 8.53
CA ASN A 300 16.77 -1.86 9.34
C ASN A 300 17.20 -2.01 10.79
N HIS A 301 17.25 -3.24 11.29
CA HIS A 301 17.74 -3.53 12.63
C HIS A 301 19.24 -3.28 12.76
N ALA A 302 20.05 -3.67 11.77
CA ALA A 302 21.47 -3.35 11.73
C ALA A 302 21.71 -1.82 11.73
N PHE A 303 20.91 -1.05 10.99
CA PHE A 303 20.95 0.42 11.05
C PHE A 303 20.73 0.94 12.47
N LEU A 304 19.70 0.45 13.14
CA LEU A 304 19.37 0.88 14.49
C LEU A 304 20.51 0.55 15.46
N LYS A 305 20.99 -0.68 15.44
CA LYS A 305 22.10 -1.16 16.27
C LYS A 305 23.34 -0.31 16.12
N GLU A 306 23.71 0.01 14.87
CA GLU A 306 24.89 0.81 14.60
C GLU A 306 24.74 2.26 15.08
N VAL A 307 23.56 2.85 14.91
CA VAL A 307 23.27 4.20 15.42
C VAL A 307 23.29 4.22 16.94
N GLU A 308 22.68 3.24 17.62
CA GLU A 308 22.70 3.09 19.07
C GLU A 308 24.11 2.91 19.64
N ALA A 309 25.00 2.25 18.89
CA ALA A 309 26.41 2.08 19.24
C ALA A 309 27.28 3.30 18.94
N GLY A 310 26.71 4.41 18.48
CA GLY A 310 27.43 5.65 18.17
C GLY A 310 28.02 5.73 16.76
N GLY A 311 27.75 4.75 15.90
CA GLY A 311 28.21 4.72 14.50
C GLY A 311 27.39 5.57 13.53
N GLY A 312 26.38 6.29 14.01
CA GLY A 312 25.57 7.19 13.17
C GLY A 312 26.34 8.44 12.69
N PRO A 313 25.87 9.12 11.63
CA PRO A 313 24.74 8.75 10.78
C PRO A 313 25.07 7.61 9.80
N ILE A 314 24.08 6.80 9.45
CA ILE A 314 24.21 5.85 8.36
C ILE A 314 24.12 6.60 7.04
N ARG A 315 25.07 6.38 6.16
CA ARG A 315 25.19 7.03 4.85
C ARG A 315 24.96 6.04 3.72
N MET A 316 24.20 6.44 2.72
CA MET A 316 24.10 5.71 1.45
C MET A 316 25.23 6.19 0.54
N VAL A 317 26.06 5.27 0.08
CA VAL A 317 27.19 5.57 -0.82
C VAL A 317 26.74 5.43 -2.25
N THR A 318 26.72 6.53 -2.97
CA THR A 318 26.27 6.63 -4.37
C THR A 318 27.42 6.81 -5.36
N LYS A 319 28.67 6.80 -4.89
CA LYS A 319 29.85 7.09 -5.70
C LYS A 319 29.97 6.20 -6.95
N GLU A 320 29.61 4.92 -6.82
CA GLU A 320 29.66 3.98 -7.93
C GLU A 320 28.45 4.10 -8.88
N ALA A 321 27.31 4.63 -8.37
CA ALA A 321 26.08 4.76 -9.12
C ALA A 321 26.14 5.86 -10.19
N PHE A 322 27.07 6.79 -10.07
CA PHE A 322 27.25 7.94 -10.98
C PHE A 322 28.62 7.92 -11.65
N LYS A 323 29.25 6.76 -11.74
CA LYS A 323 30.38 6.56 -12.66
C LYS A 323 29.79 6.25 -14.03
N ASP A 324 30.07 7.08 -14.99
CA ASP A 324 29.72 6.92 -16.40
C ASP A 324 30.25 5.62 -16.99
#